data_edfc6dc969ea71f736605761fbbee81e
#
_entry.id   edfc6dc969ea71f736605761fbbee81e
#
_cell.length_a   1.000
_cell.length_b   1.000
_cell.length_c   1.000
_cell.angle_alpha   90.00
_cell.angle_beta   90.00
_cell.angle_gamma   90.00
#
_symmetry.space_group_name_H-M   'P 1'
#
loop_
_entity.id
_entity.type
_entity.pdbx_description
1 polymer ?
#
loop_
_entity_poly.entity_id
_entity_poly.type
_entity_poly.pdbx_seq_one_letter_code
_entity_poly.pdbx_strand_id
1 'polypeptide(L)'
;MALISLRQLLDHAGEHAYGVPAFNVNNLEQMRAIMLAADATNSPVIVQASAGARKYAGAPFLRHLILAAIEEWPHIPVVMHQDHGTDPDVCQRSIQLGFSSVMMDGSLGADGKTPTTYEYNVDVTRRTVQMAHACGVSVEGEIGCLGSLETGLAGEEDGVGAEGVLDHSQLLTSVEEARQFVADTNVDALAIAVGTSHGAYKFTRPPTGDILAIDRIKEIHSALPNTCLLYTSPSPRDQ
;
A
#
# COMPACT_ATOMS: atom_id res chain seq x y z
N MET A 1 -16.31 16.76 2.98
CA MET A 1 -15.39 16.27 4.04
C MET A 1 -14.07 15.94 3.38
N ALA A 2 -12.96 16.43 3.93
CA ALA A 2 -11.64 16.17 3.35
C ALA A 2 -11.17 14.72 3.54
N LEU A 3 -11.60 14.01 4.61
CA LEU A 3 -11.34 12.57 4.77
C LEU A 3 -12.27 11.74 3.88
N ILE A 4 -11.67 10.99 2.97
CA ILE A 4 -12.39 10.13 2.01
C ILE A 4 -11.86 8.68 2.07
N SER A 5 -12.62 7.74 1.51
CA SER A 5 -12.15 6.36 1.38
C SER A 5 -11.11 6.22 0.27
N LEU A 6 -10.24 5.20 0.37
CA LEU A 6 -9.28 4.89 -0.69
C LEU A 6 -10.00 4.58 -2.00
N ARG A 7 -11.09 3.82 -1.96
CA ARG A 7 -11.88 3.47 -3.13
C ARG A 7 -12.38 4.70 -3.89
N GLN A 8 -12.95 5.70 -3.17
CA GLN A 8 -13.41 6.93 -3.81
C GLN A 8 -12.29 7.67 -4.54
N LEU A 9 -11.10 7.76 -3.92
CA LEU A 9 -9.96 8.44 -4.52
C LEU A 9 -9.44 7.69 -5.74
N LEU A 10 -9.30 6.38 -5.64
CA LEU A 10 -8.74 5.55 -6.70
C LEU A 10 -9.69 5.41 -7.89
N ASP A 11 -11.00 5.32 -7.67
CA ASP A 11 -11.99 5.34 -8.75
C ASP A 11 -11.91 6.66 -9.53
N HIS A 12 -11.85 7.80 -8.83
CA HIS A 12 -11.68 9.10 -9.48
C HIS A 12 -10.35 9.19 -10.25
N ALA A 13 -9.26 8.69 -9.69
CA ALA A 13 -7.97 8.68 -10.35
C ALA A 13 -7.99 7.81 -11.62
N GLY A 14 -8.65 6.65 -11.56
CA GLY A 14 -8.82 5.76 -12.70
C GLY A 14 -9.66 6.39 -13.82
N GLU A 15 -10.80 7.00 -13.47
CA GLU A 15 -11.68 7.70 -14.43
C GLU A 15 -10.99 8.87 -15.14
N HIS A 16 -10.05 9.54 -14.46
CA HIS A 16 -9.36 10.73 -14.97
C HIS A 16 -7.90 10.46 -15.39
N ALA A 17 -7.45 9.21 -15.35
CA ALA A 17 -6.14 8.74 -15.78
C ALA A 17 -4.95 9.48 -15.14
N TYR A 18 -4.93 9.61 -13.81
CA TYR A 18 -3.79 10.16 -13.07
C TYR A 18 -3.34 9.23 -11.92
N GLY A 19 -2.07 9.33 -11.54
CA GLY A 19 -1.53 8.62 -10.38
C GLY A 19 -1.73 9.41 -9.09
N VAL A 20 -1.96 8.71 -7.99
CA VAL A 20 -2.07 9.29 -6.65
C VAL A 20 -0.86 8.87 -5.81
N PRO A 21 -0.10 9.82 -5.23
CA PRO A 21 0.99 9.46 -4.33
C PRO A 21 0.46 9.02 -2.96
N ALA A 22 1.12 8.03 -2.38
CA ALA A 22 0.95 7.61 -1.00
C ALA A 22 2.23 7.94 -0.23
N PHE A 23 2.12 8.79 0.78
CA PHE A 23 3.26 9.29 1.54
C PHE A 23 3.26 8.77 2.96
N ASN A 24 4.35 8.13 3.37
CA ASN A 24 4.59 7.76 4.76
C ASN A 24 4.75 9.00 5.63
N VAL A 25 4.08 9.02 6.79
CA VAL A 25 4.16 10.10 7.76
C VAL A 25 4.53 9.57 9.14
N ASN A 26 5.56 10.20 9.76
CA ASN A 26 6.05 9.83 11.08
C ASN A 26 5.97 11.00 12.08
N ASN A 27 5.96 12.24 11.58
CA ASN A 27 6.07 13.44 12.42
C ASN A 27 5.37 14.66 11.79
N LEU A 28 5.34 15.76 12.55
CA LEU A 28 4.69 17.00 12.16
C LEU A 28 5.29 17.62 10.90
N GLU A 29 6.62 17.60 10.77
CA GLU A 29 7.33 18.22 9.66
C GLU A 29 7.00 17.55 8.34
N GLN A 30 6.98 16.23 8.31
CA GLN A 30 6.57 15.45 7.15
C GLN A 30 5.10 15.71 6.80
N MET A 31 4.20 15.65 7.80
CA MET A 31 2.78 15.91 7.57
C MET A 31 2.54 17.29 6.95
N ARG A 32 3.17 18.34 7.49
CA ARG A 32 3.04 19.69 6.95
C ARG A 32 3.64 19.82 5.54
N ALA A 33 4.78 19.19 5.29
CA ALA A 33 5.38 19.21 3.95
C ALA A 33 4.49 18.56 2.90
N ILE A 34 3.88 17.40 3.23
CA ILE A 34 2.93 16.69 2.37
C ILE A 34 1.72 17.57 2.07
N MET A 35 1.10 18.15 3.09
CA MET A 35 -0.10 18.96 2.90
C MET A 35 0.17 20.28 2.19
N LEU A 36 1.29 20.95 2.46
CA LEU A 36 1.70 22.15 1.70
C LEU A 36 1.92 21.84 0.21
N ALA A 37 2.49 20.69 -0.11
CA ALA A 37 2.65 20.25 -1.49
C ALA A 37 1.31 19.92 -2.15
N ALA A 38 0.42 19.22 -1.44
CA ALA A 38 -0.92 18.89 -1.90
C ALA A 38 -1.75 20.17 -2.15
N ASP A 39 -1.69 21.15 -1.25
CA ASP A 39 -2.35 22.45 -1.38
C ASP A 39 -1.81 23.24 -2.56
N ALA A 40 -0.49 23.36 -2.70
CA ALA A 40 0.15 24.07 -3.80
C ALA A 40 -0.17 23.51 -5.19
N THR A 41 -0.45 22.21 -5.27
CA THR A 41 -0.81 21.51 -6.51
C THR A 41 -2.30 21.26 -6.66
N ASN A 42 -3.11 21.63 -5.66
CA ASN A 42 -4.54 21.31 -5.56
C ASN A 42 -4.82 19.83 -5.85
N SER A 43 -4.05 18.95 -5.22
CA SER A 43 -4.05 17.51 -5.47
C SER A 43 -4.51 16.71 -4.26
N PRO A 44 -5.30 15.64 -4.46
CA PRO A 44 -5.60 14.70 -3.38
C PRO A 44 -4.35 13.92 -2.98
N VAL A 45 -4.36 13.35 -1.78
CA VAL A 45 -3.21 12.61 -1.26
C VAL A 45 -3.61 11.43 -0.39
N ILE A 46 -2.83 10.36 -0.45
CA ILE A 46 -2.88 9.27 0.52
C ILE A 46 -1.78 9.54 1.55
N VAL A 47 -2.18 9.65 2.83
CA VAL A 47 -1.27 9.75 3.96
C VAL A 47 -1.27 8.41 4.67
N GLN A 48 -0.13 7.74 4.66
CA GLN A 48 -0.05 6.40 5.19
C GLN A 48 0.83 6.32 6.45
N ALA A 49 0.40 5.46 7.38
CA ALA A 49 1.09 5.19 8.64
C ALA A 49 1.50 3.73 8.69
N SER A 50 2.79 3.47 8.46
CA SER A 50 3.39 2.14 8.56
C SER A 50 3.38 1.61 10.00
N ALA A 51 3.72 0.35 10.19
CA ALA A 51 3.91 -0.26 11.51
C ALA A 51 4.98 0.48 12.30
N GLY A 52 6.11 0.85 11.65
CA GLY A 52 7.19 1.62 12.25
C GLY A 52 6.75 3.02 12.65
N ALA A 53 6.01 3.72 11.80
CA ALA A 53 5.47 5.04 12.11
C ALA A 53 4.54 5.00 13.34
N ARG A 54 3.63 4.03 13.40
CA ARG A 54 2.71 3.85 14.54
C ARG A 54 3.45 3.50 15.83
N LYS A 55 4.52 2.72 15.74
CA LYS A 55 5.37 2.39 16.89
C LYS A 55 6.20 3.58 17.37
N TYR A 56 6.76 4.35 16.44
CA TYR A 56 7.60 5.52 16.73
C TYR A 56 6.80 6.67 17.35
N ALA A 57 5.77 7.14 16.66
CA ALA A 57 4.98 8.29 17.08
C ALA A 57 3.88 7.95 18.09
N GLY A 58 3.40 6.71 18.09
CA GLY A 58 2.20 6.28 18.80
C GLY A 58 0.94 6.50 17.97
N ALA A 59 0.14 5.47 17.83
CA ALA A 59 -1.05 5.49 16.97
C ALA A 59 -2.06 6.62 17.30
N PRO A 60 -2.35 6.97 18.57
CA PRO A 60 -3.20 8.13 18.88
C PRO A 60 -2.60 9.46 18.41
N PHE A 61 -1.28 9.65 18.54
CA PHE A 61 -0.63 10.88 18.08
C PHE A 61 -0.70 11.02 16.58
N LEU A 62 -0.39 9.97 15.82
CA LEU A 62 -0.52 9.97 14.36
C LEU A 62 -1.95 10.24 13.91
N ARG A 63 -2.92 9.58 14.53
CA ARG A 63 -4.34 9.86 14.27
C ARG A 63 -4.66 11.35 14.39
N HIS A 64 -4.32 11.96 15.52
CA HIS A 64 -4.64 13.38 15.74
C HIS A 64 -3.80 14.31 14.87
N LEU A 65 -2.57 13.96 14.54
CA LEU A 65 -1.73 14.71 13.58
C LEU A 65 -2.38 14.76 12.19
N ILE A 66 -2.85 13.62 11.70
CA ILE A 66 -3.51 13.54 10.39
C ILE A 66 -4.86 14.25 10.42
N LEU A 67 -5.66 14.09 11.49
CA LEU A 67 -6.93 14.80 11.62
C LEU A 67 -6.76 16.32 11.69
N ALA A 68 -5.75 16.81 12.42
CA ALA A 68 -5.42 18.22 12.47
C ALA A 68 -5.06 18.78 11.08
N ALA A 69 -4.29 18.00 10.29
CA ALA A 69 -3.99 18.39 8.92
C ALA A 69 -5.24 18.44 8.04
N ILE A 70 -6.16 17.49 8.17
CA ILE A 70 -7.46 17.49 7.47
C ILE A 70 -8.31 18.71 7.85
N GLU A 71 -8.26 19.14 9.10
CA GLU A 71 -8.96 20.35 9.57
C GLU A 71 -8.32 21.64 9.03
N GLU A 72 -6.99 21.69 8.92
CA GLU A 72 -6.26 22.87 8.40
C GLU A 72 -6.41 23.04 6.89
N TRP A 73 -6.50 21.91 6.13
CA TRP A 73 -6.71 21.91 4.67
C TRP A 73 -8.00 21.18 4.26
N PRO A 74 -9.19 21.73 4.61
CA PRO A 74 -10.46 21.03 4.41
C PRO A 74 -10.87 20.87 2.94
N HIS A 75 -10.20 21.54 2.02
CA HIS A 75 -10.43 21.46 0.57
C HIS A 75 -9.61 20.38 -0.11
N ILE A 76 -8.57 19.84 0.55
CA ILE A 76 -7.74 18.76 0.01
C ILE A 76 -8.33 17.41 0.40
N PRO A 77 -8.73 16.56 -0.56
CA PRO A 77 -9.14 15.19 -0.25
C PRO A 77 -7.97 14.35 0.27
N VAL A 78 -8.14 13.75 1.44
CA VAL A 78 -7.11 12.95 2.11
C VAL A 78 -7.65 11.56 2.39
N VAL A 79 -6.89 10.54 2.05
CA VAL A 79 -7.07 9.17 2.54
C VAL A 79 -6.13 8.95 3.72
N MET A 80 -6.66 8.53 4.85
CA MET A 80 -5.88 8.10 6.00
C MET A 80 -5.72 6.59 5.94
N HIS A 81 -4.54 6.13 5.53
CA HIS A 81 -4.25 4.74 5.22
C HIS A 81 -3.34 4.08 6.26
N GLN A 82 -3.72 2.89 6.70
CA GLN A 82 -2.83 2.04 7.49
C GLN A 82 -2.09 1.10 6.54
N ASP A 83 -0.78 1.24 6.54
CA ASP A 83 0.15 0.52 5.70
C ASP A 83 0.66 -0.75 6.41
N HIS A 84 0.77 -1.86 5.69
CA HIS A 84 1.17 -3.20 6.15
C HIS A 84 0.58 -3.64 7.50
N GLY A 85 -0.61 -4.19 7.47
CA GLY A 85 -1.20 -4.94 8.59
C GLY A 85 -0.82 -6.41 8.51
N THR A 86 -0.08 -6.91 9.48
CA THR A 86 0.40 -8.30 9.52
C THR A 86 -0.66 -9.30 9.98
N ASP A 87 -1.78 -8.82 10.51
CA ASP A 87 -2.96 -9.62 10.82
C ASP A 87 -4.23 -8.76 10.89
N PRO A 88 -5.44 -9.38 10.88
CA PRO A 88 -6.71 -8.64 10.93
C PRO A 88 -6.90 -7.78 12.19
N ASP A 89 -6.28 -8.12 13.33
CA ASP A 89 -6.38 -7.33 14.56
C ASP A 89 -5.68 -5.98 14.43
N VAL A 90 -4.58 -5.92 13.66
CA VAL A 90 -3.88 -4.65 13.36
C VAL A 90 -4.78 -3.75 12.54
N CYS A 91 -5.43 -4.29 11.50
CA CYS A 91 -6.38 -3.56 10.67
C CYS A 91 -7.60 -3.10 11.50
N GLN A 92 -8.15 -3.95 12.36
CA GLN A 92 -9.26 -3.60 13.23
C GLN A 92 -8.94 -2.41 14.14
N ARG A 93 -7.76 -2.39 14.77
CA ARG A 93 -7.34 -1.26 15.62
C ARG A 93 -7.23 0.03 14.82
N SER A 94 -6.74 -0.04 13.60
CA SER A 94 -6.65 1.12 12.72
C SER A 94 -8.04 1.64 12.32
N ILE A 95 -8.99 0.76 12.01
CA ILE A 95 -10.39 1.13 11.77
C ILE A 95 -10.99 1.84 12.98
N GLN A 96 -10.76 1.31 14.19
CA GLN A 96 -11.21 1.95 15.44
C GLN A 96 -10.60 3.32 15.69
N LEU A 97 -9.40 3.58 15.18
CA LEU A 97 -8.73 4.88 15.21
C LEU A 97 -9.21 5.84 14.12
N GLY A 98 -10.14 5.41 13.24
CA GLY A 98 -10.74 6.25 12.21
C GLY A 98 -9.95 6.30 10.90
N PHE A 99 -9.08 5.32 10.64
CA PHE A 99 -8.47 5.17 9.32
C PHE A 99 -9.55 4.88 8.28
N SER A 100 -9.49 5.55 7.14
CA SER A 100 -10.45 5.38 6.04
C SER A 100 -10.04 4.27 5.06
N SER A 101 -8.84 3.73 5.26
CA SER A 101 -8.31 2.60 4.50
C SER A 101 -7.30 1.81 5.33
N VAL A 102 -7.25 0.51 5.11
CA VAL A 102 -6.29 -0.41 5.74
C VAL A 102 -5.72 -1.36 4.69
N MET A 103 -4.44 -1.71 4.82
CA MET A 103 -3.81 -2.76 4.04
C MET A 103 -3.68 -4.03 4.88
N MET A 104 -4.16 -5.15 4.37
CA MET A 104 -3.92 -6.47 4.92
C MET A 104 -2.86 -7.16 4.08
N ASP A 105 -1.66 -7.25 4.62
CA ASP A 105 -0.56 -7.98 3.99
C ASP A 105 -0.53 -9.42 4.52
N GLY A 106 -1.31 -10.28 3.86
CA GLY A 106 -1.34 -11.71 4.14
C GLY A 106 -0.32 -12.50 3.33
N SER A 107 0.53 -11.85 2.53
CA SER A 107 1.67 -12.50 1.85
C SER A 107 2.72 -12.96 2.86
N LEU A 108 2.73 -12.33 4.03
CA LEU A 108 3.56 -12.66 5.17
C LEU A 108 2.69 -13.13 6.35
N GLY A 109 3.26 -13.95 7.21
CA GLY A 109 2.64 -14.36 8.47
C GLY A 109 2.53 -13.21 9.47
N ALA A 110 1.86 -13.47 10.61
CA ALA A 110 1.70 -12.48 11.68
C ALA A 110 3.04 -12.00 12.28
N ASP A 111 4.15 -12.69 12.02
CA ASP A 111 5.50 -12.27 12.37
C ASP A 111 6.05 -11.16 11.43
N GLY A 112 5.36 -10.90 10.31
CA GLY A 112 5.75 -9.93 9.30
C GLY A 112 6.97 -10.34 8.47
N LYS A 113 7.35 -11.62 8.46
CA LYS A 113 8.60 -12.11 7.85
C LYS A 113 8.45 -13.41 7.07
N THR A 114 7.67 -14.35 7.59
CA THR A 114 7.53 -15.67 7.00
C THR A 114 6.56 -15.64 5.83
N PRO A 115 6.97 -15.94 4.59
CA PRO A 115 6.04 -16.06 3.46
C PRO A 115 4.95 -17.10 3.73
N THR A 116 3.72 -16.78 3.36
CA THR A 116 2.55 -17.61 3.63
C THR A 116 2.05 -18.33 2.38
N THR A 117 0.98 -19.11 2.53
CA THR A 117 0.27 -19.72 1.40
C THR A 117 -0.82 -18.77 0.87
N TYR A 118 -1.22 -18.99 -0.38
CA TYR A 118 -2.34 -18.28 -0.99
C TYR A 118 -3.63 -18.37 -0.15
N GLU A 119 -3.94 -19.56 0.36
CA GLU A 119 -5.15 -19.81 1.16
C GLU A 119 -5.14 -19.01 2.47
N TYR A 120 -3.98 -18.91 3.13
CA TYR A 120 -3.84 -18.08 4.32
C TYR A 120 -4.08 -16.61 4.00
N ASN A 121 -3.41 -16.10 2.95
CA ASN A 121 -3.57 -14.72 2.51
C ASN A 121 -5.04 -14.40 2.19
N VAL A 122 -5.71 -15.27 1.44
CA VAL A 122 -7.14 -15.13 1.13
C VAL A 122 -8.00 -15.11 2.42
N ASP A 123 -7.74 -16.00 3.38
CA ASP A 123 -8.53 -16.06 4.63
C ASP A 123 -8.42 -14.76 5.44
N VAL A 124 -7.20 -14.32 5.74
CA VAL A 124 -6.97 -13.12 6.57
C VAL A 124 -7.44 -11.84 5.87
N THR A 125 -7.23 -11.75 4.56
CA THR A 125 -7.68 -10.60 3.76
C THR A 125 -9.20 -10.54 3.67
N ARG A 126 -9.88 -11.66 3.41
CA ARG A 126 -11.35 -11.73 3.39
C ARG A 126 -11.97 -11.33 4.73
N ARG A 127 -11.40 -11.78 5.84
CA ARG A 127 -11.86 -11.39 7.19
C ARG A 127 -11.70 -9.89 7.40
N THR A 128 -10.59 -9.32 6.97
CA THR A 128 -10.35 -7.87 7.04
C THR A 128 -11.35 -7.11 6.17
N VAL A 129 -11.61 -7.55 4.94
CA VAL A 129 -12.59 -6.94 4.04
C VAL A 129 -14.00 -6.94 4.65
N GLN A 130 -14.45 -8.07 5.20
CA GLN A 130 -15.76 -8.16 5.84
C GLN A 130 -15.93 -7.14 6.97
N MET A 131 -14.90 -6.99 7.81
CA MET A 131 -14.89 -6.06 8.93
C MET A 131 -14.82 -4.60 8.46
N ALA A 132 -13.92 -4.30 7.53
CA ALA A 132 -13.67 -2.94 7.04
C ALA A 132 -14.85 -2.39 6.24
N HIS A 133 -15.39 -3.18 5.32
CA HIS A 133 -16.55 -2.77 4.50
C HIS A 133 -17.79 -2.53 5.35
N ALA A 134 -17.99 -3.28 6.44
CA ALA A 134 -19.07 -3.02 7.40
C ALA A 134 -18.95 -1.64 8.07
N CYS A 135 -17.75 -1.06 8.09
CA CYS A 135 -17.46 0.27 8.64
C CYS A 135 -17.28 1.35 7.56
N GLY A 136 -17.46 1.03 6.27
CA GLY A 136 -17.21 1.95 5.16
C GLY A 136 -15.72 2.27 4.92
N VAL A 137 -14.82 1.37 5.36
CA VAL A 137 -13.37 1.49 5.22
C VAL A 137 -12.91 0.62 4.06
N SER A 138 -12.06 1.16 3.19
CA SER A 138 -11.49 0.41 2.06
C SER A 138 -10.38 -0.53 2.50
N VAL A 139 -10.17 -1.60 1.75
CA VAL A 139 -9.11 -2.58 1.99
C VAL A 139 -8.22 -2.71 0.76
N GLU A 140 -6.93 -2.58 1.00
CA GLU A 140 -5.87 -3.00 0.11
C GLU A 140 -5.40 -4.41 0.51
N GLY A 141 -5.20 -5.28 -0.46
CA GLY A 141 -4.56 -6.58 -0.28
C GLY A 141 -3.19 -6.60 -0.93
N GLU A 142 -2.34 -7.53 -0.56
CA GLU A 142 -1.06 -7.75 -1.20
C GLU A 142 -0.92 -9.18 -1.72
N ILE A 143 -0.30 -9.31 -2.90
CA ILE A 143 0.04 -10.60 -3.48
C ILE A 143 1.42 -10.58 -4.13
N GLY A 144 2.22 -11.58 -3.81
CA GLY A 144 3.66 -11.60 -4.06
C GLY A 144 4.43 -10.98 -2.89
N CYS A 145 5.74 -11.05 -2.94
CA CYS A 145 6.62 -10.46 -1.93
C CYS A 145 7.49 -9.38 -2.55
N LEU A 146 7.70 -8.30 -1.80
CA LEU A 146 8.64 -7.26 -2.20
C LEU A 146 10.05 -7.82 -2.35
N GLY A 147 10.72 -7.46 -3.42
CA GLY A 147 12.10 -7.89 -3.67
C GLY A 147 12.60 -7.50 -5.05
N SER A 148 13.90 -7.66 -5.26
CA SER A 148 14.58 -7.23 -6.48
C SER A 148 14.76 -8.38 -7.47
N LEU A 149 14.24 -8.22 -8.67
CA LEU A 149 14.52 -9.13 -9.78
C LEU A 149 16.00 -9.16 -10.18
N GLU A 150 16.76 -8.08 -9.91
CA GLU A 150 18.18 -8.02 -10.22
C GLU A 150 19.02 -8.95 -9.32
N THR A 151 18.70 -8.99 -8.02
CA THR A 151 19.47 -9.70 -7.02
C THR A 151 18.78 -10.97 -6.51
N GLY A 152 17.50 -11.11 -6.72
CA GLY A 152 16.67 -12.16 -6.11
C GLY A 152 16.45 -11.95 -4.60
N LEU A 153 16.95 -10.85 -4.03
CA LEU A 153 16.82 -10.59 -2.60
C LEU A 153 15.46 -10.01 -2.25
N ALA A 154 14.91 -10.51 -1.16
CA ALA A 154 13.71 -9.97 -0.54
C ALA A 154 13.93 -8.51 -0.09
N GLY A 155 12.85 -7.73 -0.07
CA GLY A 155 12.81 -6.37 0.47
C GLY A 155 12.15 -6.33 1.83
N GLU A 156 12.54 -5.36 2.65
CA GLU A 156 11.98 -5.10 3.97
C GLU A 156 11.60 -3.62 4.09
N GLU A 157 10.49 -3.34 4.76
CA GLU A 157 10.07 -1.99 5.14
C GLU A 157 9.61 -2.00 6.60
N ASP A 158 10.23 -1.15 7.45
CA ASP A 158 9.88 -0.98 8.88
C ASP A 158 9.86 -2.28 9.70
N GLY A 159 10.69 -3.27 9.33
CA GLY A 159 10.76 -4.57 9.99
C GLY A 159 9.71 -5.57 9.50
N VAL A 160 8.98 -5.24 8.44
CA VAL A 160 8.05 -6.12 7.73
C VAL A 160 8.63 -6.43 6.36
N GLY A 161 8.74 -7.70 6.02
CA GLY A 161 9.30 -8.17 4.75
C GLY A 161 9.94 -9.54 4.86
N ALA A 162 9.93 -10.31 3.76
CA ALA A 162 10.60 -11.60 3.71
C ALA A 162 12.12 -11.43 3.82
N GLU A 163 12.79 -12.43 4.39
CA GLU A 163 14.26 -12.47 4.48
C GLU A 163 14.85 -13.45 3.47
N GLY A 164 15.99 -13.09 2.87
CA GLY A 164 16.78 -13.98 2.03
C GLY A 164 16.50 -13.87 0.53
N VAL A 165 16.65 -14.98 -0.19
CA VAL A 165 16.46 -15.07 -1.63
C VAL A 165 15.09 -15.64 -1.92
N LEU A 166 14.34 -14.96 -2.77
CA LEU A 166 13.00 -15.35 -3.21
C LEU A 166 13.05 -15.93 -4.63
N ASP A 167 12.11 -16.83 -4.92
CA ASP A 167 11.91 -17.32 -6.26
C ASP A 167 11.33 -16.23 -7.17
N HIS A 168 11.63 -16.30 -8.45
CA HIS A 168 11.14 -15.33 -9.44
C HIS A 168 9.60 -15.22 -9.46
N SER A 169 8.90 -16.32 -9.18
CA SER A 169 7.43 -16.34 -9.06
C SER A 169 6.90 -15.56 -7.85
N GLN A 170 7.71 -15.42 -6.81
CA GLN A 170 7.36 -14.61 -5.61
C GLN A 170 7.64 -13.12 -5.83
N LEU A 171 8.58 -12.80 -6.73
CA LEU A 171 8.98 -11.42 -7.07
C LEU A 171 8.12 -10.79 -8.17
N LEU A 172 7.29 -11.58 -8.85
CA LEU A 172 6.37 -11.12 -9.90
C LEU A 172 5.01 -11.76 -9.72
N THR A 173 4.03 -10.95 -9.37
CA THR A 173 2.63 -11.38 -9.26
C THR A 173 2.13 -11.94 -10.59
N SER A 174 1.51 -13.11 -10.56
CA SER A 174 0.87 -13.72 -11.73
C SER A 174 -0.48 -13.06 -12.02
N VAL A 175 -0.83 -12.90 -13.29
CA VAL A 175 -2.11 -12.30 -13.71
C VAL A 175 -3.29 -13.12 -13.23
N GLU A 176 -3.22 -14.44 -13.35
CA GLU A 176 -4.31 -15.32 -12.94
C GLU A 176 -4.49 -15.36 -11.43
N GLU A 177 -3.39 -15.37 -10.68
CA GLU A 177 -3.42 -15.34 -9.23
C GLU A 177 -3.99 -14.01 -8.70
N ALA A 178 -3.60 -12.87 -9.32
CA ALA A 178 -4.18 -11.57 -9.00
C ALA A 178 -5.70 -11.53 -9.25
N ARG A 179 -6.17 -12.07 -10.39
CA ARG A 179 -7.61 -12.17 -10.68
C ARG A 179 -8.36 -13.01 -9.65
N GLN A 180 -7.81 -14.18 -9.33
CA GLN A 180 -8.42 -15.09 -8.39
C GLN A 180 -8.46 -14.48 -6.99
N PHE A 181 -7.37 -13.83 -6.57
CA PHE A 181 -7.28 -13.18 -5.26
C PHE A 181 -8.33 -12.08 -5.08
N VAL A 182 -8.49 -11.20 -6.06
CA VAL A 182 -9.52 -10.16 -6.02
C VAL A 182 -10.93 -10.78 -5.98
N ALA A 183 -11.18 -11.83 -6.76
CA ALA A 183 -12.47 -12.53 -6.77
C ALA A 183 -12.76 -13.21 -5.42
N ASP A 184 -11.74 -13.77 -4.78
CA ASP A 184 -11.87 -14.49 -3.51
C ASP A 184 -11.99 -13.56 -2.30
N THR A 185 -11.37 -12.37 -2.35
CA THR A 185 -11.27 -11.46 -1.20
C THR A 185 -12.17 -10.24 -1.29
N ASN A 186 -12.47 -9.76 -2.50
CA ASN A 186 -13.21 -8.54 -2.77
C ASN A 186 -12.51 -7.28 -2.22
N VAL A 187 -11.19 -7.20 -2.33
CA VAL A 187 -10.41 -6.00 -1.98
C VAL A 187 -10.71 -4.83 -2.91
N ASP A 188 -10.55 -3.61 -2.43
CA ASP A 188 -10.74 -2.36 -3.18
C ASP A 188 -9.52 -1.99 -4.02
N ALA A 189 -8.33 -2.35 -3.52
CA ALA A 189 -7.05 -2.12 -4.17
C ALA A 189 -6.13 -3.33 -3.97
N LEU A 190 -5.18 -3.51 -4.87
CA LEU A 190 -4.26 -4.64 -4.85
C LEU A 190 -2.82 -4.15 -5.02
N ALA A 191 -1.98 -4.40 -4.04
CA ALA A 191 -0.54 -4.27 -4.16
C ALA A 191 0.05 -5.51 -4.85
N ILE A 192 0.86 -5.27 -5.88
CA ILE A 192 1.46 -6.31 -6.71
C ILE A 192 2.98 -6.23 -6.71
N ALA A 193 3.62 -7.38 -6.64
CA ALA A 193 5.07 -7.49 -6.79
C ALA A 193 5.45 -7.35 -8.26
N VAL A 194 6.32 -6.37 -8.55
CA VAL A 194 6.72 -6.01 -9.92
C VAL A 194 8.24 -5.93 -10.10
N GLY A 195 8.98 -6.57 -9.20
CA GLY A 195 10.44 -6.76 -9.32
C GLY A 195 11.29 -5.68 -8.68
N THR A 196 10.72 -4.84 -7.83
CA THR A 196 11.46 -3.85 -7.02
C THR A 196 10.97 -3.85 -5.58
N SER A 197 11.70 -3.16 -4.70
CA SER A 197 11.40 -3.02 -3.28
C SER A 197 11.39 -1.56 -2.86
N HIS A 198 10.99 -1.27 -1.64
CA HIS A 198 11.12 0.05 -1.03
C HIS A 198 12.60 0.45 -0.80
N GLY A 199 12.84 1.74 -0.62
CA GLY A 199 14.13 2.30 -0.25
C GLY A 199 14.94 2.89 -1.40
N ALA A 200 15.98 3.63 -1.05
CA ALA A 200 16.80 4.42 -1.98
C ALA A 200 17.95 3.62 -2.63
N TYR A 201 18.43 2.57 -1.99
CA TYR A 201 19.60 1.79 -2.44
C TYR A 201 19.17 0.44 -3.01
N LYS A 202 18.53 0.48 -4.18
CA LYS A 202 17.90 -0.69 -4.79
C LYS A 202 18.78 -1.46 -5.77
N PHE A 203 19.78 -0.79 -6.37
CA PHE A 203 20.54 -1.34 -7.47
C PHE A 203 22.01 -1.47 -7.14
N THR A 204 22.62 -2.61 -7.50
CA THR A 204 24.05 -2.85 -7.36
C THR A 204 24.86 -2.27 -8.50
N ARG A 205 24.18 -1.88 -9.59
CA ARG A 205 24.76 -1.28 -10.81
C ARG A 205 23.75 -0.29 -11.40
N PRO A 206 24.19 0.64 -12.26
CA PRO A 206 23.27 1.51 -12.99
C PRO A 206 22.19 0.68 -13.71
N PRO A 207 20.90 0.99 -13.51
CA PRO A 207 19.82 0.23 -14.11
C PRO A 207 19.88 0.30 -15.65
N THR A 208 19.78 -0.85 -16.28
CA THR A 208 19.71 -0.98 -17.74
C THR A 208 18.45 -1.75 -18.11
N GLY A 209 17.55 -1.14 -18.89
CA GLY A 209 16.30 -1.78 -19.31
C GLY A 209 15.15 -1.58 -18.31
N ASP A 210 14.15 -2.42 -18.39
CA ASP A 210 12.95 -2.34 -17.56
C ASP A 210 13.23 -2.85 -16.14
N ILE A 211 13.37 -1.94 -15.22
CA ILE A 211 13.57 -2.23 -13.80
C ILE A 211 12.25 -2.68 -13.18
N LEU A 212 11.16 -2.05 -13.60
CA LEU A 212 9.79 -2.44 -13.26
C LEU A 212 9.25 -3.34 -14.38
N ALA A 213 8.54 -4.38 -14.00
CA ALA A 213 7.81 -5.23 -14.94
C ALA A 213 6.56 -4.52 -15.49
N ILE A 214 6.77 -3.42 -16.26
CA ILE A 214 5.68 -2.55 -16.75
C ILE A 214 4.64 -3.33 -17.57
N ASP A 215 5.07 -4.28 -18.38
CA ASP A 215 4.13 -5.09 -19.17
C ASP A 215 3.27 -5.98 -18.26
N ARG A 216 3.82 -6.50 -17.17
CA ARG A 216 3.07 -7.24 -16.17
C ARG A 216 2.01 -6.36 -15.48
N ILE A 217 2.34 -5.09 -15.16
CA ILE A 217 1.37 -4.12 -14.62
C ILE A 217 0.22 -3.92 -15.59
N LYS A 218 0.50 -3.74 -16.88
CA LYS A 218 -0.53 -3.58 -17.93
C LYS A 218 -1.40 -4.83 -18.09
N GLU A 219 -0.80 -6.02 -18.05
CA GLU A 219 -1.52 -7.29 -18.12
C GLU A 219 -2.49 -7.46 -16.96
N ILE A 220 -2.03 -7.22 -15.72
CA ILE A 220 -2.86 -7.32 -14.52
C ILE A 220 -3.97 -6.25 -14.54
N HIS A 221 -3.64 -5.00 -14.89
CA HIS A 221 -4.63 -3.93 -15.01
C HIS A 221 -5.72 -4.28 -16.04
N SER A 222 -5.33 -4.83 -17.19
CA SER A 222 -6.30 -5.26 -18.21
C SER A 222 -7.20 -6.39 -17.74
N ALA A 223 -6.70 -7.25 -16.87
CA ALA A 223 -7.45 -8.37 -16.28
C ALA A 223 -8.35 -7.94 -15.11
N LEU A 224 -8.05 -6.80 -14.48
CA LEU A 224 -8.72 -6.25 -13.29
C LEU A 224 -9.14 -4.80 -13.49
N PRO A 225 -10.03 -4.49 -14.46
CA PRO A 225 -10.35 -3.11 -14.82
C PRO A 225 -11.07 -2.32 -13.70
N ASN A 226 -11.64 -3.02 -12.71
CA ASN A 226 -12.39 -2.42 -11.60
C ASN A 226 -11.62 -2.44 -10.26
N THR A 227 -10.35 -2.84 -10.27
CA THR A 227 -9.50 -2.88 -9.07
C THR A 227 -8.28 -2.02 -9.34
N CYS A 228 -8.03 -1.05 -8.48
CA CYS A 228 -6.83 -0.24 -8.60
C CYS A 228 -5.60 -1.05 -8.19
N LEU A 229 -4.52 -0.90 -8.94
CA LEU A 229 -3.24 -1.51 -8.62
C LEU A 229 -2.37 -0.50 -7.89
N LEU A 230 -1.80 -0.94 -6.76
CA LEU A 230 -0.69 -0.27 -6.09
C LEU A 230 0.60 -1.05 -6.40
N TYR A 231 1.69 -0.33 -6.57
CA TYR A 231 3.01 -0.91 -6.79
C TYR A 231 4.09 0.07 -6.38
N THR A 232 5.20 -0.46 -5.90
CA THR A 232 6.38 0.36 -5.61
C THR A 232 7.07 0.76 -6.90
N SER A 233 7.45 2.03 -6.98
CA SER A 233 8.30 2.53 -8.05
C SER A 233 9.49 3.29 -7.47
N PRO A 234 10.63 3.34 -8.18
CA PRO A 234 11.74 4.19 -7.80
C PRO A 234 11.29 5.66 -7.74
N SER A 235 11.68 6.37 -6.67
CA SER A 235 11.53 7.81 -6.63
C SER A 235 12.40 8.46 -7.72
N PRO A 236 11.99 9.61 -8.31
CA PRO A 236 12.85 10.35 -9.23
C PRO A 236 14.22 10.74 -8.69
N ARG A 237 14.38 10.71 -7.36
CA ARG A 237 15.68 10.97 -6.69
C ARG A 237 16.56 9.72 -6.58
N ASP A 238 16.01 8.56 -6.89
CA ASP A 238 16.73 7.27 -6.83
C ASP A 238 17.38 6.92 -8.20
N GLN A 239 17.26 7.82 -9.17
CA GLN A 239 17.85 7.70 -10.53
C GLN A 239 19.18 8.42 -10.65
#